data_abd7bae479b23746b4ef1ffab2e0cdb2
#
_entry.id   abd7bae479b23746b4ef1ffab2e0cdb2
#
_cell.length_a   1.000
_cell.length_b   1.000
_cell.length_c   1.000
_cell.angle_alpha   90.00
_cell.angle_beta   90.00
_cell.angle_gamma   90.00
#
_symmetry.space_group_name_H-M   'P 1'
#
loop_
_entity.id
_entity.type
_entity.pdbx_description
1 polymer ?
#
loop_
_entity_poly.entity_id
_entity_poly.type
_entity_poly.pdbx_seq_one_letter_code
_entity_poly.pdbx_strand_id
1 'polypeptide(L)'
;AASFIAYEKGMGTPEGRFSTLKFSQQSQEISSFIDHSEGGPGAIQFSRTLSPSVDHYVPTLSQLAAMLNTEERHISFSKFKPLIVSVDQPVLIIPFTRPEHVLAASLNAERWADLAGHVYTPQLFLFAPGSITGKTQFHGRLLSFEQARDAVPPIGSVMPEFIAYLAEQADVSNGTHTFSIDRGSLTTRKSILHAEFDKRAGRALRCRLGGNVIKIGRGELFFPFE
;
A
#
# COMPACT_ATOMS: atom_id res chain seq x y z
N ALA A 1 -4.48 8.47 -10.03
CA ALA A 1 -5.08 8.42 -11.38
C ALA A 1 -6.24 9.41 -11.51
N ALA A 2 -7.31 9.32 -10.66
CA ALA A 2 -8.46 10.23 -10.74
C ALA A 2 -8.05 11.71 -10.70
N SER A 3 -7.17 12.07 -9.77
CA SER A 3 -6.65 13.45 -9.64
C SER A 3 -5.93 13.94 -10.91
N PHE A 4 -5.18 13.06 -11.56
CA PHE A 4 -4.50 13.36 -12.82
C PHE A 4 -5.52 13.69 -13.93
N ILE A 5 -6.55 12.86 -14.09
CA ILE A 5 -7.58 13.05 -15.10
C ILE A 5 -8.40 14.31 -14.81
N ALA A 6 -8.73 14.56 -13.55
CA ALA A 6 -9.45 15.78 -13.14
C ALA A 6 -8.62 17.03 -13.47
N TYR A 7 -7.33 17.02 -13.17
CA TYR A 7 -6.41 18.10 -13.52
C TYR A 7 -6.33 18.34 -15.04
N GLU A 8 -6.18 17.27 -15.84
CA GLU A 8 -6.19 17.40 -17.32
C GLU A 8 -7.49 18.02 -17.88
N LYS A 9 -8.60 17.88 -17.13
CA LYS A 9 -9.90 18.48 -17.46
C LYS A 9 -10.07 19.90 -16.90
N GLY A 10 -9.02 20.50 -16.36
CA GLY A 10 -9.06 21.85 -15.78
C GLY A 10 -9.77 21.93 -14.43
N MET A 11 -9.99 20.79 -13.76
CA MET A 11 -10.55 20.77 -12.40
C MET A 11 -9.45 21.03 -11.38
N GLY A 12 -9.81 21.62 -10.26
CA GLY A 12 -8.92 21.90 -9.15
C GLY A 12 -8.70 23.38 -8.93
N THR A 13 -8.39 23.73 -7.68
CA THR A 13 -8.10 25.11 -7.29
C THR A 13 -6.58 25.30 -7.30
N PRO A 14 -6.03 26.17 -8.16
CA PRO A 14 -4.61 26.48 -8.13
C PRO A 14 -4.23 27.21 -6.83
N GLU A 15 -3.22 26.72 -6.14
CA GLU A 15 -2.65 27.32 -4.93
C GLU A 15 -1.12 27.38 -5.08
N GLY A 16 -0.65 28.42 -5.76
CA GLY A 16 0.78 28.60 -6.07
C GLY A 16 1.30 27.47 -6.96
N ARG A 17 2.23 26.66 -6.44
CA ARG A 17 2.84 25.53 -7.13
C ARG A 17 1.96 24.28 -7.16
N PHE A 18 0.90 24.22 -6.38
CA PHE A 18 0.02 23.06 -6.26
C PHE A 18 -1.39 23.36 -6.79
N SER A 19 -2.07 22.34 -7.27
CA SER A 19 -3.51 22.32 -7.45
C SER A 19 -4.15 21.37 -6.47
N THR A 20 -5.16 21.85 -5.77
CA THR A 20 -5.89 21.06 -4.77
C THR A 20 -7.20 20.55 -5.34
N LEU A 21 -7.47 19.27 -5.14
CA LEU A 21 -8.70 18.59 -5.47
C LEU A 21 -9.27 17.91 -4.24
N LYS A 22 -10.57 18.01 -4.04
CA LYS A 22 -11.28 17.28 -3.00
C LYS A 22 -12.19 16.25 -3.63
N PHE A 23 -12.06 15.01 -3.18
CA PHE A 23 -12.93 13.91 -3.56
C PHE A 23 -13.78 13.53 -2.37
N SER A 24 -15.09 13.46 -2.58
CA SER A 24 -16.03 12.93 -1.59
C SER A 24 -16.48 11.55 -2.03
N GLN A 25 -16.31 10.56 -1.16
CA GLN A 25 -16.79 9.21 -1.37
C GLN A 25 -17.49 8.73 -0.11
N GLN A 26 -18.78 8.49 -0.17
CA GLN A 26 -19.60 8.15 0.99
C GLN A 26 -19.44 9.17 2.13
N SER A 27 -18.88 8.78 3.25
CA SER A 27 -18.65 9.65 4.42
C SER A 27 -17.21 10.18 4.53
N GLN A 28 -16.35 9.93 3.54
CA GLN A 28 -14.95 10.32 3.58
C GLN A 28 -14.61 11.40 2.57
N GLU A 29 -13.86 12.41 3.01
CA GLU A 29 -13.26 13.43 2.15
C GLU A 29 -11.76 13.11 2.00
N ILE A 30 -11.30 13.05 0.76
CA ILE A 30 -9.90 12.82 0.41
C ILE A 30 -9.40 14.09 -0.28
N SER A 31 -8.41 14.76 0.31
CA SER A 31 -7.73 15.87 -0.33
C SER A 31 -6.57 15.35 -1.18
N SER A 32 -6.50 15.82 -2.41
CA SER A 32 -5.44 15.50 -3.35
C SER A 32 -4.70 16.75 -3.77
N PHE A 33 -3.38 16.68 -3.81
CA PHE A 33 -2.47 17.76 -4.17
C PHE A 33 -1.68 17.32 -5.41
N ILE A 34 -1.63 18.20 -6.41
CA ILE A 34 -0.93 17.96 -7.67
C ILE A 34 0.16 19.00 -7.78
N ASP A 35 1.41 18.59 -7.82
CA ASP A 35 2.55 19.47 -8.10
C ASP A 35 2.61 19.76 -9.62
N HIS A 36 2.63 21.02 -10.00
CA HIS A 36 2.74 21.46 -11.39
C HIS A 36 3.93 22.38 -11.63
N SER A 37 4.93 22.36 -10.75
CA SER A 37 6.12 23.19 -10.85
C SER A 37 6.94 23.01 -12.14
N GLU A 38 6.81 21.85 -12.79
CA GLU A 38 7.52 21.52 -14.03
C GLU A 38 6.69 21.74 -15.32
N GLY A 39 5.61 22.53 -15.24
CA GLY A 39 4.78 22.85 -16.40
C GLY A 39 3.76 21.79 -16.79
N GLY A 40 3.59 20.77 -15.98
CA GLY A 40 2.62 19.68 -16.14
C GLY A 40 2.33 18.99 -14.81
N PRO A 41 1.38 18.02 -14.79
CA PRO A 41 1.09 17.28 -13.57
C PRO A 41 2.29 16.39 -13.19
N GLY A 42 3.04 16.82 -12.17
CA GLY A 42 4.13 16.10 -11.56
C GLY A 42 3.65 15.07 -10.53
N ALA A 43 4.27 15.07 -9.35
CA ALA A 43 3.87 14.18 -8.27
C ALA A 43 2.44 14.50 -7.78
N ILE A 44 1.65 13.47 -7.62
CA ILE A 44 0.30 13.57 -7.05
C ILE A 44 0.30 12.90 -5.69
N GLN A 45 -0.16 13.63 -4.68
CA GLN A 45 -0.27 13.15 -3.31
C GLN A 45 -1.71 13.30 -2.82
N PHE A 46 -2.22 12.32 -2.10
CA PHE A 46 -3.47 12.47 -1.36
C PHE A 46 -3.22 12.36 0.14
N SER A 47 -4.10 12.99 0.90
CA SER A 47 -4.04 13.00 2.36
C SER A 47 -5.36 12.54 2.96
N ARG A 48 -5.29 11.70 3.99
CA ARG A 48 -6.44 11.29 4.80
C ARG A 48 -6.04 11.04 6.25
N THR A 49 -7.03 11.06 7.12
CA THR A 49 -6.88 10.65 8.52
C THR A 49 -7.27 9.19 8.65
N LEU A 50 -6.50 8.44 9.43
CA LEU A 50 -6.69 7.02 9.66
C LEU A 50 -7.17 6.77 11.08
N SER A 51 -8.07 5.79 11.22
CA SER A 51 -8.52 5.24 12.50
C SER A 51 -8.26 3.74 12.50
N PRO A 52 -7.00 3.32 12.68
CA PRO A 52 -6.64 1.91 12.57
C PRO A 52 -7.07 1.12 13.80
N SER A 53 -7.34 -0.17 13.58
CA SER A 53 -7.33 -1.20 14.61
C SER A 53 -6.25 -2.22 14.31
N VAL A 54 -5.61 -2.75 15.35
CA VAL A 54 -4.53 -3.74 15.24
C VAL A 54 -4.93 -4.99 16.00
N ASP A 55 -4.82 -6.13 15.34
CA ASP A 55 -5.03 -7.43 15.94
C ASP A 55 -3.71 -8.24 15.92
N HIS A 56 -3.33 -8.72 17.09
CA HIS A 56 -2.14 -9.55 17.31
C HIS A 56 -2.43 -11.04 17.15
N TYR A 57 -3.68 -11.42 16.98
CA TYR A 57 -4.06 -12.82 16.76
C TYR A 57 -3.82 -13.17 15.28
N VAL A 58 -2.63 -13.68 15.02
CA VAL A 58 -2.16 -14.05 13.69
C VAL A 58 -1.70 -15.51 13.67
N PRO A 59 -1.67 -16.16 12.50
CA PRO A 59 -1.12 -17.50 12.38
C PRO A 59 0.34 -17.55 12.84
N THR A 60 0.77 -18.72 13.33
CA THR A 60 2.17 -18.94 13.71
C THR A 60 3.12 -18.78 12.52
N LEU A 61 4.39 -18.54 12.76
CA LEU A 61 5.39 -18.43 11.68
C LEU A 61 5.44 -19.69 10.82
N SER A 62 5.29 -20.86 11.41
CA SER A 62 5.22 -22.15 10.69
C SER A 62 4.02 -22.21 9.74
N GLN A 63 2.84 -21.80 10.21
CA GLN A 63 1.62 -21.73 9.39
C GLN A 63 1.75 -20.73 8.25
N LEU A 64 2.31 -19.54 8.53
CA LEU A 64 2.57 -18.52 7.51
C LEU A 64 3.58 -18.98 6.47
N ALA A 65 4.65 -19.66 6.90
CA ALA A 65 5.66 -20.22 6.02
C ALA A 65 5.08 -21.29 5.09
N ALA A 66 4.29 -22.21 5.64
CA ALA A 66 3.60 -23.24 4.86
C ALA A 66 2.59 -22.62 3.86
N MET A 67 1.83 -21.61 4.29
CA MET A 67 0.87 -20.91 3.46
C MET A 67 1.53 -20.14 2.30
N LEU A 68 2.73 -19.61 2.51
CA LEU A 68 3.46 -18.79 1.54
C LEU A 68 4.54 -19.57 0.76
N ASN A 69 4.61 -20.90 0.93
CA ASN A 69 5.66 -21.75 0.34
C ASN A 69 7.06 -21.18 0.57
N THR A 70 7.36 -20.78 1.80
CA THR A 70 8.64 -20.20 2.20
C THR A 70 9.16 -20.84 3.48
N GLU A 71 10.33 -20.44 3.94
CA GLU A 71 10.90 -20.90 5.20
C GLU A 71 10.60 -19.90 6.33
N GLU A 72 10.38 -20.38 7.56
CA GLU A 72 10.11 -19.52 8.73
C GLU A 72 11.18 -18.44 8.95
N ARG A 73 12.46 -18.79 8.71
CA ARG A 73 13.59 -17.85 8.84
C ARG A 73 13.54 -16.66 7.87
N HIS A 74 12.70 -16.72 6.84
CA HIS A 74 12.50 -15.63 5.90
C HIS A 74 11.45 -14.63 6.39
N ILE A 75 10.60 -15.05 7.35
CA ILE A 75 9.52 -14.23 7.91
C ILE A 75 10.02 -13.55 9.19
N SER A 76 9.62 -12.30 9.37
CA SER A 76 10.03 -11.41 10.46
C SER A 76 11.50 -10.96 10.37
N PHE A 77 11.73 -9.73 10.72
CA PHE A 77 13.09 -9.19 10.86
C PHE A 77 13.09 -8.09 11.91
N SER A 78 14.18 -8.02 12.69
CA SER A 78 14.29 -7.05 13.77
C SER A 78 13.05 -7.07 14.67
N LYS A 79 12.39 -5.94 14.84
CA LYS A 79 11.15 -5.78 15.62
C LYS A 79 9.86 -6.10 14.86
N PHE A 80 9.94 -6.16 13.54
CA PHE A 80 8.75 -6.35 12.70
C PHE A 80 8.25 -7.78 12.78
N LYS A 81 6.99 -7.93 13.16
CA LYS A 81 6.26 -9.20 13.30
C LYS A 81 4.98 -9.16 12.47
N PRO A 82 4.44 -10.30 12.04
CA PRO A 82 3.13 -10.33 11.40
C PRO A 82 2.04 -9.73 12.30
N LEU A 83 1.17 -8.89 11.71
CA LEU A 83 0.02 -8.30 12.39
C LEU A 83 -1.14 -8.18 11.40
N ILE A 84 -2.37 -8.21 11.91
CA ILE A 84 -3.54 -7.81 11.14
C ILE A 84 -3.82 -6.35 11.48
N VAL A 85 -3.88 -5.51 10.45
CA VAL A 85 -4.21 -4.09 10.58
C VAL A 85 -5.41 -3.78 9.70
N SER A 86 -6.37 -3.06 10.27
CA SER A 86 -7.58 -2.66 9.58
C SER A 86 -7.72 -1.15 9.64
N VAL A 87 -7.86 -0.52 8.48
CA VAL A 87 -8.31 0.87 8.30
C VAL A 87 -9.59 0.85 7.50
N ASP A 88 -9.52 0.41 6.25
CA ASP A 88 -10.67 0.20 5.37
C ASP A 88 -11.08 -1.27 5.34
N GLN A 89 -10.10 -2.18 5.33
CA GLN A 89 -10.28 -3.63 5.35
C GLN A 89 -9.17 -4.28 6.17
N PRO A 90 -9.40 -5.45 6.76
CA PRO A 90 -8.34 -6.18 7.43
C PRO A 90 -7.29 -6.68 6.43
N VAL A 91 -6.03 -6.39 6.70
CA VAL A 91 -4.87 -6.83 5.92
C VAL A 91 -3.90 -7.53 6.85
N LEU A 92 -3.53 -8.76 6.53
CA LEU A 92 -2.44 -9.45 7.21
C LEU A 92 -1.10 -8.99 6.63
N ILE A 93 -0.37 -8.22 7.41
CA ILE A 93 0.92 -7.65 7.04
C ILE A 93 2.02 -8.59 7.53
N ILE A 94 2.84 -9.08 6.61
CA ILE A 94 3.87 -10.08 6.87
C ILE A 94 5.23 -9.53 6.46
N PRO A 95 6.11 -9.24 7.43
CA PRO A 95 7.47 -8.81 7.16
C PRO A 95 8.36 -9.98 6.71
N PHE A 96 9.19 -9.73 5.71
CA PHE A 96 10.21 -10.64 5.20
C PHE A 96 11.60 -10.04 5.39
N THR A 97 12.60 -10.90 5.47
CA THR A 97 13.99 -10.47 5.70
C THR A 97 14.61 -9.78 4.49
N ARG A 98 14.19 -10.11 3.26
CA ARG A 98 14.75 -9.57 2.00
C ARG A 98 13.69 -9.47 0.90
N PRO A 99 13.85 -8.53 -0.05
CA PRO A 99 12.94 -8.40 -1.20
C PRO A 99 12.84 -9.66 -2.06
N GLU A 100 13.93 -10.42 -2.20
CA GLU A 100 13.94 -11.66 -2.99
C GLU A 100 13.01 -12.71 -2.40
N HIS A 101 12.89 -12.77 -1.06
CA HIS A 101 11.98 -13.68 -0.38
C HIS A 101 10.52 -13.26 -0.59
N VAL A 102 10.22 -11.95 -0.65
CA VAL A 102 8.89 -11.42 -0.99
C VAL A 102 8.50 -11.84 -2.41
N LEU A 103 9.43 -11.76 -3.35
CA LEU A 103 9.18 -12.14 -4.74
C LEU A 103 9.02 -13.65 -4.91
N ALA A 104 9.80 -14.45 -4.20
CA ALA A 104 9.75 -15.91 -4.27
C ALA A 104 8.52 -16.52 -3.59
N ALA A 105 7.93 -15.82 -2.61
CA ALA A 105 6.74 -16.30 -1.90
C ALA A 105 5.58 -16.56 -2.87
N SER A 106 4.87 -17.66 -2.67
CA SER A 106 3.69 -18.03 -3.46
C SER A 106 2.59 -18.57 -2.56
N LEU A 107 1.34 -18.20 -2.84
CA LEU A 107 0.22 -18.62 -2.02
C LEU A 107 -0.12 -20.10 -2.24
N ASN A 108 -0.12 -20.88 -1.17
CA ASN A 108 -0.64 -22.23 -1.13
C ASN A 108 -2.14 -22.16 -0.78
N ALA A 109 -2.99 -22.42 -1.77
CA ALA A 109 -4.43 -22.27 -1.63
C ALA A 109 -5.05 -23.21 -0.57
N GLU A 110 -4.55 -24.46 -0.44
CA GLU A 110 -5.06 -25.42 0.54
C GLU A 110 -4.74 -24.93 1.97
N ARG A 111 -3.48 -24.56 2.21
CA ARG A 111 -3.05 -24.04 3.51
C ARG A 111 -3.74 -22.73 3.88
N TRP A 112 -4.02 -21.89 2.88
CA TRP A 112 -4.80 -20.68 3.11
C TRP A 112 -6.23 -21.01 3.51
N ALA A 113 -6.89 -21.95 2.82
CA ALA A 113 -8.25 -22.37 3.14
C ALA A 113 -8.36 -22.92 4.57
N ASP A 114 -7.37 -23.69 5.03
CA ASP A 114 -7.30 -24.18 6.41
C ASP A 114 -7.24 -23.04 7.43
N LEU A 115 -6.56 -21.95 7.12
CA LEU A 115 -6.40 -20.80 8.00
C LEU A 115 -7.57 -19.81 7.90
N ALA A 116 -8.24 -19.72 6.76
CA ALA A 116 -9.32 -18.75 6.50
C ALA A 116 -10.50 -18.89 7.47
N GLY A 117 -10.74 -20.07 8.03
CA GLY A 117 -11.72 -20.28 9.10
C GLY A 117 -11.36 -19.62 10.44
N HIS A 118 -10.09 -19.24 10.64
CA HIS A 118 -9.58 -18.69 11.89
C HIS A 118 -9.12 -17.23 11.75
N VAL A 119 -8.76 -16.82 10.54
CA VAL A 119 -8.22 -15.47 10.24
C VAL A 119 -8.92 -14.92 9.01
N TYR A 120 -9.92 -14.08 9.24
CA TYR A 120 -10.64 -13.43 8.15
C TYR A 120 -9.88 -12.22 7.64
N THR A 121 -8.97 -12.44 6.70
CA THR A 121 -8.35 -11.35 5.93
C THR A 121 -8.31 -11.72 4.44
N PRO A 122 -8.96 -10.93 3.58
CA PRO A 122 -8.97 -11.20 2.15
C PRO A 122 -7.64 -10.86 1.47
N GLN A 123 -6.76 -10.13 2.14
CA GLN A 123 -5.52 -9.60 1.57
C GLN A 123 -4.32 -9.87 2.47
N LEU A 124 -3.22 -10.25 1.83
CA LEU A 124 -1.92 -10.43 2.46
C LEU A 124 -0.95 -9.41 1.88
N PHE A 125 -0.34 -8.60 2.73
CA PHE A 125 0.68 -7.66 2.31
C PHE A 125 2.05 -8.13 2.80
N LEU A 126 2.89 -8.54 1.87
CA LEU A 126 4.27 -8.94 2.13
C LEU A 126 5.17 -7.73 1.93
N PHE A 127 6.11 -7.50 2.83
CA PHE A 127 7.11 -6.44 2.64
C PHE A 127 8.47 -6.84 3.20
N ALA A 128 9.52 -6.21 2.68
CA ALA A 128 10.88 -6.38 3.17
C ALA A 128 11.62 -5.04 3.18
N PRO A 129 12.66 -4.89 4.02
CA PRO A 129 13.57 -3.74 3.96
C PRO A 129 14.37 -3.79 2.66
N GLY A 130 14.71 -2.61 2.15
CA GLY A 130 15.44 -2.46 0.88
C GLY A 130 14.51 -2.48 -0.33
N SER A 131 15.11 -2.62 -1.50
CA SER A 131 14.43 -2.45 -2.77
C SER A 131 15.13 -3.26 -3.84
N ILE A 132 14.36 -3.80 -4.78
CA ILE A 132 14.89 -4.42 -6.01
C ILE A 132 15.54 -3.37 -6.91
N THR A 133 15.08 -2.13 -6.85
CA THR A 133 15.60 -1.03 -7.67
C THR A 133 16.72 -0.24 -7.01
N GLY A 134 16.98 -0.45 -5.72
CA GLY A 134 17.92 0.31 -4.92
C GLY A 134 17.46 1.75 -4.59
N LYS A 135 16.19 2.08 -4.85
CA LYS A 135 15.66 3.46 -4.75
C LYS A 135 14.67 3.69 -3.62
N THR A 136 14.25 2.64 -2.91
CA THR A 136 13.22 2.72 -1.88
C THR A 136 13.67 2.04 -0.59
N GLN A 137 13.07 2.43 0.54
CA GLN A 137 13.34 1.83 1.85
C GLN A 137 12.70 0.46 2.02
N PHE A 138 11.57 0.24 1.32
CA PHE A 138 10.86 -1.02 1.38
C PHE A 138 10.53 -1.54 -0.02
N HIS A 139 10.38 -2.86 -0.09
CA HIS A 139 9.77 -3.57 -1.22
C HIS A 139 8.49 -4.22 -0.74
N GLY A 140 7.40 -4.08 -1.50
CA GLY A 140 6.08 -4.59 -1.12
C GLY A 140 5.43 -5.43 -2.21
N ARG A 141 4.64 -6.43 -1.79
CA ARG A 141 3.81 -7.26 -2.68
C ARG A 141 2.48 -7.55 -2.02
N LEU A 142 1.42 -7.28 -2.77
CA LEU A 142 0.05 -7.63 -2.37
C LEU A 142 -0.30 -8.99 -2.97
N LEU A 143 -0.85 -9.87 -2.14
CA LEU A 143 -1.45 -11.13 -2.55
C LEU A 143 -2.91 -11.14 -2.11
N SER A 144 -3.77 -11.67 -2.96
CA SER A 144 -5.14 -11.97 -2.60
C SER A 144 -5.56 -13.31 -3.19
N PHE A 145 -6.52 -13.94 -2.56
CA PHE A 145 -7.03 -15.25 -3.00
C PHE A 145 -7.67 -15.20 -4.40
N GLU A 146 -8.25 -14.05 -4.74
CA GLU A 146 -9.01 -13.87 -5.99
C GLU A 146 -8.12 -13.53 -7.20
N GLN A 147 -6.83 -13.28 -6.98
CA GLN A 147 -5.95 -12.83 -8.06
C GLN A 147 -5.12 -13.97 -8.63
N ALA A 148 -4.88 -13.90 -9.94
CA ALA A 148 -4.02 -14.84 -10.63
C ALA A 148 -2.63 -14.93 -9.96
N ARG A 149 -2.05 -16.11 -9.93
CA ARG A 149 -0.78 -16.44 -9.24
C ARG A 149 0.37 -15.50 -9.61
N ASP A 150 0.40 -15.02 -10.83
CA ASP A 150 1.44 -14.14 -11.39
C ASP A 150 1.03 -12.66 -11.39
N ALA A 151 -0.14 -12.33 -10.85
CA ALA A 151 -0.57 -10.94 -10.79
C ALA A 151 0.32 -10.12 -9.84
N VAL A 152 0.71 -8.94 -10.29
CA VAL A 152 1.41 -7.94 -9.48
C VAL A 152 0.47 -6.73 -9.30
N PRO A 153 -0.51 -6.85 -8.38
CA PRO A 153 -1.50 -5.80 -8.19
C PRO A 153 -0.87 -4.53 -7.62
N PRO A 154 -1.51 -3.37 -7.85
CA PRO A 154 -1.12 -2.14 -7.18
C PRO A 154 -1.21 -2.27 -5.66
N ILE A 155 -0.20 -1.76 -4.96
CA ILE A 155 -0.13 -1.82 -3.48
C ILE A 155 -0.74 -0.57 -2.81
N GLY A 156 -1.23 0.39 -3.57
CA GLY A 156 -1.77 1.64 -3.03
C GLY A 156 -2.98 1.45 -2.13
N SER A 157 -3.79 0.41 -2.36
CA SER A 157 -4.98 0.09 -1.57
C SER A 157 -4.67 -0.34 -0.14
N VAL A 158 -3.50 -0.91 0.12
CA VAL A 158 -3.08 -1.39 1.45
C VAL A 158 -2.08 -0.47 2.14
N MET A 159 -1.77 0.66 1.55
CA MET A 159 -0.83 1.61 2.16
C MET A 159 -1.35 2.26 3.44
N PRO A 160 -2.63 2.57 3.61
CA PRO A 160 -3.15 3.05 4.89
C PRO A 160 -2.87 2.07 6.03
N GLU A 161 -3.12 0.78 5.81
CA GLU A 161 -2.85 -0.29 6.78
C GLU A 161 -1.36 -0.45 7.04
N PHE A 162 -0.52 -0.38 5.99
CA PHE A 162 0.93 -0.46 6.15
C PHE A 162 1.51 0.74 6.90
N ILE A 163 1.01 1.96 6.65
CA ILE A 163 1.36 3.16 7.42
C ILE A 163 0.98 2.99 8.90
N ALA A 164 -0.21 2.49 9.17
CA ALA A 164 -0.67 2.23 10.53
C ALA A 164 0.19 1.15 11.22
N TYR A 165 0.54 0.09 10.50
CA TYR A 165 1.48 -0.94 10.96
C TYR A 165 2.84 -0.36 11.36
N LEU A 166 3.41 0.53 10.54
CA LEU A 166 4.68 1.19 10.85
C LEU A 166 4.54 2.13 12.06
N ALA A 167 3.45 2.89 12.12
CA ALA A 167 3.20 3.82 13.23
C ALA A 167 3.00 3.10 14.58
N GLU A 168 2.55 1.85 14.58
CA GLU A 168 2.37 1.02 15.79
C GLU A 168 3.71 0.56 16.38
N GLN A 169 4.79 0.57 15.62
CA GLN A 169 6.08 0.14 16.15
C GLN A 169 6.54 1.01 17.33
N ALA A 170 7.03 0.36 18.39
CA ALA A 170 7.32 1.00 19.68
C ALA A 170 8.39 2.10 19.62
N ASP A 171 9.32 2.03 18.70
CA ASP A 171 10.41 3.00 18.52
C ASP A 171 10.08 4.15 17.56
N VAL A 172 8.89 4.14 16.96
CA VAL A 172 8.41 5.27 16.16
C VAL A 172 7.92 6.37 17.08
N SER A 173 8.73 7.40 17.25
CA SER A 173 8.45 8.56 18.08
C SER A 173 7.31 9.43 17.52
N ASN A 174 6.81 10.37 18.33
CA ASN A 174 5.94 11.42 17.82
C ASN A 174 6.71 12.30 16.81
N GLY A 175 6.09 12.55 15.69
CA GLY A 175 6.69 13.34 14.62
C GLY A 175 6.11 13.01 13.26
N THR A 176 6.73 13.58 12.23
CA THR A 176 6.47 13.27 10.82
C THR A 176 7.50 12.26 10.34
N HIS A 177 7.04 11.18 9.77
CA HIS A 177 7.85 10.09 9.23
C HIS A 177 7.60 9.94 7.74
N THR A 178 8.67 9.70 6.98
CA THR A 178 8.60 9.51 5.54
C THR A 178 9.26 8.21 5.14
N PHE A 179 8.71 7.56 4.13
CA PHE A 179 9.34 6.40 3.50
C PHE A 179 8.91 6.29 2.04
N SER A 180 9.67 5.49 1.29
CA SER A 180 9.30 5.08 -0.05
C SER A 180 9.26 3.57 -0.15
N ILE A 181 8.34 3.07 -0.98
CA ILE A 181 8.14 1.65 -1.21
C ILE A 181 7.98 1.39 -2.70
N ASP A 182 8.61 0.36 -3.20
CA ASP A 182 8.41 -0.12 -4.56
C ASP A 182 7.66 -1.46 -4.59
N ARG A 183 7.16 -1.80 -5.76
CA ARG A 183 6.61 -3.11 -6.10
C ARG A 183 7.03 -3.53 -7.49
N GLY A 184 6.83 -4.80 -7.78
CA GLY A 184 7.20 -5.40 -9.05
C GLY A 184 8.60 -5.99 -9.02
N SER A 185 9.06 -6.49 -10.15
CA SER A 185 10.36 -7.13 -10.31
C SER A 185 11.14 -6.53 -11.49
N LEU A 186 12.26 -7.11 -11.84
CA LEU A 186 13.01 -6.70 -13.03
C LEU A 186 12.23 -6.97 -14.33
N THR A 187 11.33 -7.94 -14.33
CA THR A 187 10.55 -8.38 -15.50
C THR A 187 9.09 -7.93 -15.48
N THR A 188 8.59 -7.38 -14.36
CA THR A 188 7.21 -6.92 -14.22
C THR A 188 7.13 -5.41 -14.07
N ARG A 189 5.91 -4.86 -14.21
CA ARG A 189 5.67 -3.42 -14.03
C ARG A 189 6.05 -2.97 -12.63
N LYS A 190 6.95 -2.00 -12.55
CA LYS A 190 7.39 -1.35 -11.32
C LYS A 190 6.54 -0.13 -11.04
N SER A 191 6.35 0.18 -9.78
CA SER A 191 5.89 1.50 -9.33
C SER A 191 6.51 1.84 -7.97
N ILE A 192 6.68 3.14 -7.75
CA ILE A 192 7.20 3.69 -6.50
C ILE A 192 6.12 4.56 -5.89
N LEU A 193 5.89 4.36 -4.61
CA LEU A 193 5.03 5.21 -3.80
C LEU A 193 5.89 5.91 -2.74
N HIS A 194 5.59 7.17 -2.50
CA HIS A 194 6.13 7.97 -1.42
C HIS A 194 5.04 8.16 -0.37
N ALA A 195 5.36 7.84 0.86
CA ALA A 195 4.43 7.92 1.98
C ALA A 195 5.01 8.80 3.08
N GLU A 196 4.12 9.52 3.74
CA GLU A 196 4.41 10.32 4.91
C GLU A 196 3.28 10.12 5.91
N PHE A 197 3.60 10.07 7.20
CA PHE A 197 2.59 10.04 8.24
C PHE A 197 3.00 10.87 9.45
N ASP A 198 1.99 11.48 10.09
CA ASP A 198 2.15 12.22 11.34
C ASP A 198 1.64 11.35 12.48
N LYS A 199 2.55 10.91 13.37
CA LYS A 199 2.23 10.26 14.64
C LYS A 199 2.27 11.31 15.76
N ARG A 200 1.18 11.47 16.50
CA ARG A 200 1.11 12.36 17.65
C ARG A 200 0.23 11.73 18.73
N ALA A 201 0.71 11.73 19.96
CA ALA A 201 -0.04 11.19 21.09
C ALA A 201 -1.43 11.86 21.20
N GLY A 202 -2.47 11.04 21.35
CA GLY A 202 -3.85 11.49 21.51
C GLY A 202 -4.48 12.13 20.26
N ARG A 203 -3.83 12.05 19.09
CA ARG A 203 -4.38 12.50 17.81
C ARG A 203 -4.51 11.37 16.83
N ALA A 204 -5.49 11.46 15.94
CA ALA A 204 -5.64 10.51 14.85
C ALA A 204 -4.40 10.53 13.91
N LEU A 205 -4.03 9.36 13.42
CA LEU A 205 -2.93 9.17 12.49
C LEU A 205 -3.28 9.83 11.15
N ARG A 206 -2.47 10.77 10.71
CA ARG A 206 -2.64 11.40 9.40
C ARG A 206 -1.64 10.82 8.42
N CYS A 207 -2.10 10.40 7.26
CA CYS A 207 -1.23 9.91 6.21
C CYS A 207 -1.30 10.78 4.96
N ARG A 208 -0.20 10.81 4.23
CA ARG A 208 -0.05 11.34 2.88
C ARG A 208 0.61 10.28 2.03
N LEU A 209 0.02 10.00 0.89
CA LEU A 209 0.53 8.98 -0.03
C LEU A 209 0.52 9.53 -1.45
N GLY A 210 1.61 9.35 -2.16
CA GLY A 210 1.72 9.87 -3.52
C GLY A 210 2.73 9.15 -4.39
N GLY A 211 2.83 9.63 -5.61
CA GLY A 211 3.76 9.14 -6.62
C GLY A 211 3.47 9.78 -7.97
N ASN A 212 4.28 9.44 -8.96
CA ASN A 212 4.11 9.92 -10.32
C ASN A 212 3.05 9.11 -11.06
N VAL A 213 2.21 9.78 -11.82
CA VAL A 213 1.20 9.17 -12.69
C VAL A 213 1.61 9.36 -14.14
N ILE A 214 1.65 8.26 -14.88
CA ILE A 214 1.96 8.24 -16.31
C ILE A 214 0.74 7.76 -17.07
N LYS A 215 0.27 8.57 -18.01
CA LYS A 215 -0.81 8.21 -18.93
C LYS A 215 -0.26 7.27 -19.99
N ILE A 216 -0.79 6.06 -20.07
CA ILE A 216 -0.34 5.01 -21.00
C ILE A 216 -1.32 4.76 -22.15
N GLY A 217 -2.53 5.30 -22.07
CA GLY A 217 -3.54 5.10 -23.11
C GLY A 217 -4.80 5.92 -22.88
N ARG A 218 -5.59 6.03 -23.92
CA ARG A 218 -6.94 6.60 -23.94
C ARG A 218 -7.82 5.75 -24.82
N GLY A 219 -9.05 5.53 -24.43
CA GLY A 219 -10.05 4.81 -25.21
C GLY A 219 -11.44 5.45 -25.08
N GLU A 220 -12.33 5.07 -25.96
CA GLU A 220 -13.74 5.47 -25.97
C GLU A 220 -14.60 4.21 -25.91
N LEU A 221 -15.62 4.21 -25.07
CA LEU A 221 -16.59 3.13 -24.95
C LEU A 221 -17.93 3.61 -25.51
N PHE A 222 -18.47 2.87 -26.44
CA PHE A 222 -19.80 3.09 -26.98
C PHE A 222 -20.73 2.07 -26.33
N PHE A 223 -21.78 2.58 -25.67
CA PHE A 223 -22.84 1.72 -25.19
C PHE A 223 -23.80 1.43 -26.34
N PRO A 224 -24.18 0.17 -26.61
CA PRO A 224 -25.23 -0.12 -27.54
C PRO A 224 -26.50 0.54 -27.01
N PHE A 225 -27.12 1.39 -27.81
CA PHE A 225 -28.46 1.90 -27.55
C PHE A 225 -29.42 0.73 -27.78
N GLU A 226 -30.26 0.44 -26.80
CA GLU A 226 -31.41 -0.43 -26.96
C GLU A 226 -32.44 0.20 -27.90
#